data_59b7688aca60222ca2b8af634d960b3a
#
_entry.id   59b7688aca60222ca2b8af634d960b3a
#
_cell.length_a   1.000
_cell.length_b   1.000
_cell.length_c   1.000
_cell.angle_alpha   90.00
_cell.angle_beta   90.00
_cell.angle_gamma   90.00
#
_symmetry.space_group_name_H-M   'P 1'
#
loop_
_entity.id
_entity.type
_entity.pdbx_description
1 polymer ?
#
loop_
_entity_poly.entity_id
_entity_poly.type
_entity_poly.pdbx_seq_one_letter_code
_entity_poly.pdbx_strand_id
1 'polypeptide(L)'
;MRSLLTFLALILVTTTEATAQVGPPTSQRTCGANRQLVLRDGAVVLDTSPQTYARFVRSGAECLVGQFPEPAWVPSSNNPQCFIGYRCKDGSDDF
;
A
#
# COMPACT_ATOMS: atom_id res chain seq x y z
N MET A 1 -49.02 -9.01 13.92
CA MET A 1 -48.50 -9.07 13.87
C MET A 1 -47.63 -9.56 13.41
N ARG A 2 -47.24 -9.76 13.29
CA ARG A 2 -46.46 -10.10 12.90
C ARG A 2 -45.64 -9.68 12.12
N SER A 3 -45.36 -9.13 11.87
CA SER A 3 -44.73 -8.58 11.03
C SER A 3 -43.63 -8.11 11.40
N LEU A 4 -43.44 -7.87 12.12
CA LEU A 4 -42.38 -7.30 12.53
C LEU A 4 -41.28 -7.96 12.44
N LEU A 5 -41.15 -8.70 12.51
CA LEU A 5 -40.08 -9.30 12.57
C LEU A 5 -39.41 -9.34 11.50
N THR A 6 -39.68 -8.94 10.85
CA THR A 6 -39.11 -9.03 9.77
C THR A 6 -38.01 -8.27 9.64
N PHE A 7 -37.86 -7.46 9.94
CA PHE A 7 -36.80 -6.70 9.75
C PHE A 7 -35.64 -6.98 10.26
N LEU A 8 -35.55 -7.39 10.90
CA LEU A 8 -34.45 -7.57 11.46
C LEU A 8 -33.49 -8.07 10.64
N ALA A 9 -33.64 -8.43 9.88
CA ALA A 9 -32.69 -9.00 9.17
C ALA A 9 -31.74 -8.16 8.58
N LEU A 10 -31.99 -7.43 8.29
CA LEU A 10 -31.08 -6.71 7.69
C LEU A 10 -29.95 -6.42 8.20
N ILE A 11 -29.69 -6.48 8.81
CA ILE A 11 -28.59 -6.07 9.30
C ILE A 11 -27.48 -6.55 8.84
N LEU A 12 -27.15 -6.81 8.55
CA LEU A 12 -26.09 -7.16 8.24
C LEU A 12 -25.12 -6.87 7.85
N VAL A 13 -24.64 -6.70 7.79
CA VAL A 13 -23.65 -6.50 7.51
C VAL A 13 -22.74 -6.34 6.95
N THR A 14 -22.16 -6.10 6.77
CA THR A 14 -21.37 -5.69 6.19
C THR A 14 -20.18 -5.68 6.50
N THR A 15 -19.45 -5.91 6.48
CA THR A 15 -18.34 -5.96 6.85
C THR A 15 -17.47 -5.69 5.88
N THR A 16 -16.67 -5.09 5.97
CA THR A 16 -15.86 -4.73 5.06
C THR A 16 -14.63 -5.07 5.41
N GLU A 17 -13.83 -5.38 4.83
CA GLU A 17 -12.63 -5.73 5.17
C GLU A 17 -11.73 -4.79 4.85
N ALA A 18 -10.91 -4.45 5.47
CA ALA A 18 -9.98 -3.48 5.23
C ALA A 18 -8.83 -4.04 4.68
N THR A 19 -8.36 -3.80 3.66
CA THR A 19 -7.21 -4.39 3.24
C THR A 19 -6.18 -3.40 3.20
N ALA A 20 -5.00 -3.74 3.38
CA ALA A 20 -3.87 -2.86 3.38
C ALA A 20 -3.34 -2.64 2.00
N GLN A 21 -3.60 -3.49 1.07
CA GLN A 21 -3.07 -3.30 -0.24
C GLN A 21 -4.01 -2.58 -1.13
N VAL A 22 -3.47 -2.02 -2.16
CA VAL A 22 -4.22 -1.27 -3.07
C VAL A 22 -4.16 -1.90 -4.43
N GLY A 23 -5.21 -2.50 -4.85
CA GLY A 23 -5.34 -3.00 -6.20
C GLY A 23 -4.31 -4.01 -6.61
N PRO A 24 -4.01 -4.09 -7.87
CA PRO A 24 -3.11 -5.10 -8.40
C PRO A 24 -1.66 -4.83 -8.04
N PRO A 25 -0.79 -5.79 -8.22
CA PRO A 25 0.62 -5.59 -7.92
C PRO A 25 1.26 -4.56 -8.83
N THR A 26 2.41 -4.07 -8.41
CA THR A 26 3.08 -2.99 -9.14
C THR A 26 3.38 -3.37 -10.57
N SER A 27 3.62 -4.65 -10.84
CA SER A 27 3.95 -5.06 -12.20
C SER A 27 2.78 -4.91 -13.16
N GLN A 28 1.59 -4.73 -12.66
CA GLN A 28 0.42 -4.53 -13.49
C GLN A 28 -0.01 -3.09 -13.60
N ARG A 29 0.75 -2.18 -13.01
CA ARG A 29 0.49 -0.76 -13.14
C ARG A 29 1.67 -0.11 -13.83
N THR A 30 1.44 0.99 -14.51
CA THR A 30 2.55 1.73 -15.09
C THR A 30 3.40 2.36 -14.02
N CYS A 31 4.62 2.67 -14.36
CA CYS A 31 5.53 3.35 -13.45
C CYS A 31 4.91 4.63 -12.93
N GLY A 32 4.30 5.42 -13.81
CA GLY A 32 3.68 6.66 -13.37
C GLY A 32 2.55 6.43 -12.41
N ALA A 33 1.75 5.39 -12.62
CA ALA A 33 0.64 5.11 -11.72
C ALA A 33 1.14 4.66 -10.37
N ASN A 34 2.18 3.84 -10.33
CA ASN A 34 2.75 3.42 -9.06
C ASN A 34 3.32 4.61 -8.29
N ARG A 35 4.01 5.51 -8.98
CA ARG A 35 4.54 6.70 -8.32
C ARG A 35 3.44 7.59 -7.80
N GLN A 36 2.37 7.74 -8.56
CA GLN A 36 1.28 8.58 -8.12
C GLN A 36 0.64 8.07 -6.83
N LEU A 37 0.55 6.76 -6.67
CA LEU A 37 0.01 6.22 -5.44
C LEU A 37 0.83 6.65 -4.24
N VAL A 38 2.14 6.56 -4.37
CA VAL A 38 3.02 6.94 -3.27
C VAL A 38 2.96 8.44 -3.01
N LEU A 39 2.97 9.24 -4.08
CA LEU A 39 2.94 10.68 -3.91
C LEU A 39 1.62 11.15 -3.32
N ARG A 40 0.53 10.57 -3.77
CA ARG A 40 -0.77 11.01 -3.30
C ARG A 40 -1.03 10.59 -1.86
N ASP A 41 -0.70 9.35 -1.54
CA ASP A 41 -1.03 8.83 -0.23
C ASP A 41 0.04 9.08 0.82
N GLY A 42 1.22 9.44 0.40
CA GLY A 42 2.33 9.69 1.33
C GLY A 42 2.99 8.42 1.82
N ALA A 43 2.22 7.41 2.14
CA ALA A 43 2.71 6.10 2.55
C ALA A 43 1.68 5.08 2.12
N VAL A 44 2.12 4.01 1.51
CA VAL A 44 1.20 3.02 0.99
C VAL A 44 1.89 1.66 0.93
N VAL A 45 1.14 0.61 1.17
CA VAL A 45 1.64 -0.75 1.05
C VAL A 45 1.24 -1.28 -0.31
N LEU A 46 2.21 -1.73 -1.07
CA LEU A 46 1.97 -2.25 -2.40
C LEU A 46 2.52 -3.65 -2.53
N ASP A 47 1.82 -4.49 -3.26
CA ASP A 47 2.33 -5.80 -3.60
C ASP A 47 3.34 -5.63 -4.70
N THR A 48 4.52 -6.17 -4.52
CA THR A 48 5.58 -6.09 -5.53
C THR A 48 5.69 -7.39 -6.30
N SER A 49 5.12 -8.46 -5.79
CA SER A 49 5.03 -9.73 -6.51
C SER A 49 3.93 -10.51 -5.83
N PRO A 50 3.57 -11.66 -6.35
CA PRO A 50 2.51 -12.43 -5.71
C PRO A 50 2.77 -12.78 -4.26
N GLN A 51 4.04 -12.80 -3.87
CA GLN A 51 4.36 -13.21 -2.52
C GLN A 51 5.08 -12.18 -1.70
N THR A 52 5.26 -10.99 -2.23
CA THR A 52 5.98 -9.96 -1.49
C THR A 52 5.24 -8.65 -1.55
N TYR A 53 5.41 -7.88 -0.51
CA TYR A 53 4.84 -6.54 -0.45
C TYR A 53 5.76 -5.68 0.38
N ALA A 54 5.60 -4.39 0.29
CA ALA A 54 6.39 -3.47 1.09
C ALA A 54 5.65 -2.17 1.23
N ARG A 55 6.05 -1.40 2.25
CA ARG A 55 5.47 -0.10 2.46
C ARG A 55 6.40 0.92 1.85
N PHE A 56 5.86 1.78 1.02
CA PHE A 56 6.63 2.81 0.34
C PHE A 56 6.17 4.17 0.82
N VAL A 57 7.09 5.10 0.91
CA VAL A 57 6.80 6.44 1.40
C VAL A 57 7.28 7.47 0.41
N ARG A 58 6.63 8.63 0.47
CA ARG A 58 6.95 9.72 -0.43
C ARG A 58 8.27 10.38 -0.07
N SER A 59 8.61 10.41 1.18
CA SER A 59 9.83 11.08 1.63
C SER A 59 10.20 10.58 3.01
N GLY A 60 11.35 11.00 3.47
CA GLY A 60 11.80 10.63 4.80
C GLY A 60 10.94 11.18 5.91
N ALA A 61 10.14 12.19 5.61
CA ALA A 61 9.25 12.74 6.64
C ALA A 61 8.22 11.71 7.09
N GLU A 62 7.98 10.69 6.28
CA GLU A 62 7.02 9.64 6.64
C GLU A 62 7.67 8.53 7.46
N CYS A 63 8.94 8.60 7.70
CA CYS A 63 9.63 7.57 8.47
C CYS A 63 9.62 7.90 9.95
N LEU A 64 9.77 6.89 10.77
CA LEU A 64 9.80 7.09 12.21
C LEU A 64 11.17 7.60 12.63
N VAL A 65 11.22 8.10 13.84
CA VAL A 65 12.49 8.56 14.39
C VAL A 65 13.44 7.38 14.41
N GLY A 66 14.66 7.60 13.99
CA GLY A 66 15.65 6.55 13.95
C GLY A 66 15.69 5.80 12.65
N GLN A 67 14.73 6.06 11.77
CA GLN A 67 14.73 5.46 10.44
C GLN A 67 15.20 6.47 9.42
N PHE A 68 15.62 5.98 8.28
CA PHE A 68 16.00 6.88 7.21
C PHE A 68 15.46 6.35 5.88
N PRO A 69 15.23 7.23 4.92
CA PRO A 69 14.64 6.82 3.65
C PRO A 69 15.70 6.20 2.74
N GLU A 70 15.33 5.14 2.09
CA GLU A 70 16.18 4.46 1.14
C GLU A 70 15.42 4.39 -0.17
N PRO A 71 16.02 4.82 -1.27
CA PRO A 71 15.32 4.81 -2.55
C PRO A 71 14.81 3.42 -2.91
N ALA A 72 13.67 3.36 -3.52
CA ALA A 72 13.04 2.09 -3.85
C ALA A 72 12.58 2.06 -5.28
N TRP A 73 12.85 0.94 -5.94
CA TRP A 73 12.45 0.70 -7.30
C TRP A 73 11.60 -0.54 -7.32
N VAL A 74 10.58 -0.56 -8.15
CA VAL A 74 9.70 -1.71 -8.26
C VAL A 74 9.47 -2.03 -9.72
N PRO A 75 9.17 -3.30 -10.04
CA PRO A 75 8.80 -3.64 -11.40
C PRO A 75 7.43 -3.04 -11.70
N SER A 76 7.32 -2.41 -12.83
CA SER A 76 6.07 -1.82 -13.30
C SER A 76 5.81 -2.34 -14.70
N SER A 77 4.60 -2.18 -15.19
CA SER A 77 4.24 -2.77 -16.47
C SER A 77 5.06 -2.24 -17.62
N ASN A 78 5.55 -1.03 -17.52
CA ASN A 78 6.33 -0.43 -18.58
C ASN A 78 7.74 -0.07 -18.15
N ASN A 79 8.20 -0.55 -17.01
CA ASN A 79 9.55 -0.25 -16.56
C ASN A 79 9.92 -1.27 -15.48
N PRO A 80 10.89 -2.14 -15.75
CA PRO A 80 11.25 -3.16 -14.76
C PRO A 80 11.89 -2.60 -13.50
N GLN A 81 12.39 -1.37 -13.52
CA GLN A 81 12.97 -0.76 -12.34
C GLN A 81 12.47 0.65 -12.21
N CYS A 82 11.26 0.80 -11.76
CA CYS A 82 10.62 2.10 -11.64
C CYS A 82 10.84 2.68 -10.27
N PHE A 83 11.45 3.84 -10.20
CA PHE A 83 11.62 4.52 -8.93
C PHE A 83 10.28 5.09 -8.50
N ILE A 84 9.80 4.72 -7.33
CA ILE A 84 8.50 5.19 -6.88
C ILE A 84 8.54 5.92 -5.56
N GLY A 85 9.66 5.98 -4.92
CA GLY A 85 9.75 6.67 -3.64
C GLY A 85 10.79 6.00 -2.77
N TYR A 86 10.47 5.85 -1.50
CA TYR A 86 11.45 5.37 -0.55
C TYR A 86 10.85 4.33 0.37
N ARG A 87 11.69 3.57 0.99
CA ARG A 87 11.32 2.69 2.09
C ARG A 87 12.04 3.20 3.32
N CYS A 88 11.42 3.04 4.46
CA CYS A 88 12.03 3.47 5.71
C CYS A 88 12.86 2.33 6.25
N LYS A 89 14.13 2.58 6.51
CA LYS A 89 15.04 1.58 6.96
C LYS A 89 15.55 1.93 8.33
N ASP A 90 15.68 0.95 9.20
CA ASP A 90 16.15 1.20 10.53
C ASP A 90 17.62 1.51 10.51
N GLY A 91 18.00 2.57 11.17
CA GLY A 91 19.39 2.92 11.23
C GLY A 91 20.23 1.90 11.94
N SER A 92 19.63 1.16 12.85
CA SER A 92 20.41 0.19 13.57
C SER A 92 20.79 -1.00 12.74
N ASP A 93 20.22 -1.15 11.58
CA ASP A 93 20.59 -2.27 10.76
C ASP A 93 21.85 -2.07 10.02
N ASP A 94 22.47 -0.98 10.24
CA ASP A 94 23.58 -0.67 9.49
C ASP A 94 24.78 -1.21 9.98
N PHE A 95 24.81 -2.06 10.79
CA PHE A 95 26.03 -2.63 11.10
C PHE A 95 25.84 -3.94 11.47
#